data_260d7cda9a4e9b0708f5ce1821283a4a
#
_entry.id   260d7cda9a4e9b0708f5ce1821283a4a
#
_cell.length_a   1.000
_cell.length_b   1.000
_cell.length_c   1.000
_cell.angle_alpha   90.00
_cell.angle_beta   90.00
_cell.angle_gamma   90.00
#
_symmetry.space_group_name_H-M   'P 1'
#
loop_
_entity.id
_entity.type
_entity.pdbx_description
1 polymer ?
#
loop_
_entity_poly.entity_id
_entity_poly.type
_entity_poly.pdbx_seq_one_letter_code
_entity_poly.pdbx_strand_id
1 'polypeptide(L)'
;MFTGLVAELGTVQKLAQQGNSYHLTVAAQKVMQNLKIGDSVAVNGACLTVVRLGDADFTADVMPETVRLTNIGALHAGDRVNLERTLRLCDGLDGHIVSGHVEGLGVIASHRPEGIAMVVTITTPPELLKYIIKKGSIAIDGISLTVTEVTETSFSVSLIPHTAKETTLGFKDVGDSVNLETDIIGKYVERMLSFNGSKKKAEAALDKNTLFENGFM
;
A
#
# COMPACT_ATOMS: atom_id res chain seq x y z
N MET A 1 4.62 -10.77 -1.31
CA MET A 1 4.59 -9.83 -2.47
C MET A 1 3.30 -10.04 -3.23
N PHE A 2 2.73 -8.98 -3.76
CA PHE A 2 1.45 -8.89 -4.43
C PHE A 2 1.60 -8.09 -5.72
N THR A 3 0.54 -8.00 -6.50
CA THR A 3 0.53 -7.30 -7.80
C THR A 3 -0.30 -6.01 -7.76
N GLY A 4 -1.16 -5.88 -6.75
CA GLY A 4 -2.16 -4.83 -6.68
C GLY A 4 -3.42 -5.13 -7.53
N LEU A 5 -3.62 -6.39 -7.88
CA LEU A 5 -4.83 -6.84 -8.58
C LEU A 5 -5.73 -7.56 -7.58
N VAL A 6 -6.80 -6.89 -7.20
CA VAL A 6 -7.78 -7.42 -6.25
C VAL A 6 -8.48 -8.65 -6.85
N ALA A 7 -8.38 -9.78 -6.15
CA ALA A 7 -9.00 -11.04 -6.59
C ALA A 7 -10.51 -11.07 -6.31
N GLU A 8 -10.91 -10.52 -5.17
CA GLU A 8 -12.31 -10.42 -4.76
C GLU A 8 -12.49 -9.39 -3.62
N LEU A 9 -13.75 -9.03 -3.40
CA LEU A 9 -14.19 -8.33 -2.18
C LEU A 9 -14.55 -9.37 -1.11
N GLY A 10 -13.81 -9.38 0.00
CA GLY A 10 -14.16 -10.11 1.20
C GLY A 10 -15.10 -9.33 2.10
N THR A 11 -15.70 -10.01 3.09
CA THR A 11 -16.54 -9.38 4.10
C THR A 11 -15.96 -9.64 5.49
N VAL A 12 -15.70 -8.60 6.24
CA VAL A 12 -15.24 -8.69 7.63
C VAL A 12 -16.33 -9.35 8.47
N GLN A 13 -15.98 -10.42 9.14
CA GLN A 13 -16.87 -11.06 10.12
C GLN A 13 -16.57 -10.54 11.52
N LYS A 14 -15.29 -10.35 11.85
CA LYS A 14 -14.86 -9.94 13.18
C LYS A 14 -13.45 -9.36 13.15
N LEU A 15 -13.24 -8.28 13.90
CA LEU A 15 -11.94 -7.82 14.36
C LEU A 15 -11.92 -7.93 15.89
N ALA A 16 -11.10 -8.81 16.45
CA ALA A 16 -11.07 -9.07 17.88
C ALA A 16 -9.67 -8.86 18.43
N GLN A 17 -9.57 -8.11 19.51
CA GLN A 17 -8.32 -7.97 20.26
C GLN A 17 -8.04 -9.26 21.04
N GLN A 18 -6.79 -9.73 20.96
CA GLN A 18 -6.29 -10.88 21.71
C GLN A 18 -4.92 -10.53 22.33
N GLY A 19 -4.92 -10.22 23.60
CA GLY A 19 -3.72 -9.70 24.26
C GLY A 19 -3.25 -8.39 23.63
N ASN A 20 -2.02 -8.36 23.13
CA ASN A 20 -1.41 -7.21 22.47
C ASN A 20 -1.54 -7.23 20.94
N SER A 21 -2.23 -8.23 20.35
CA SER A 21 -2.47 -8.33 18.91
C SER A 21 -3.97 -8.36 18.61
N TYR A 22 -4.32 -8.47 17.32
CA TYR A 22 -5.70 -8.57 16.87
C TYR A 22 -5.84 -9.74 15.90
N HIS A 23 -7.01 -10.33 15.89
CA HIS A 23 -7.42 -11.34 14.91
C HIS A 23 -8.51 -10.75 14.02
N LEU A 24 -8.24 -10.71 12.72
CA LEU A 24 -9.20 -10.32 11.71
C LEU A 24 -9.74 -11.58 11.03
N THR A 25 -11.05 -11.80 11.10
CA THR A 25 -11.75 -12.88 10.39
C THR A 25 -12.50 -12.30 9.20
N VAL A 26 -12.24 -12.84 8.02
CA VAL A 26 -12.83 -12.36 6.75
C VAL A 26 -13.44 -13.53 6.00
N ALA A 27 -14.72 -13.39 5.61
CA ALA A 27 -15.37 -14.30 4.69
C ALA A 27 -14.87 -14.05 3.27
N ALA A 28 -14.50 -15.12 2.56
CA ALA A 28 -13.92 -15.07 1.23
C ALA A 28 -14.20 -16.37 0.46
N GLN A 29 -13.98 -16.35 -0.87
CA GLN A 29 -14.19 -17.51 -1.74
C GLN A 29 -12.99 -17.78 -2.66
N LYS A 30 -12.60 -16.80 -3.48
CA LYS A 30 -11.54 -16.98 -4.49
C LYS A 30 -10.17 -17.12 -3.82
N VAL A 31 -9.85 -16.27 -2.85
CA VAL A 31 -8.56 -16.33 -2.14
C VAL A 31 -8.43 -17.57 -1.27
N MET A 32 -9.53 -18.19 -0.89
CA MET A 32 -9.53 -19.45 -0.12
C MET A 32 -9.01 -20.66 -0.89
N GLN A 33 -9.02 -20.61 -2.24
CA GLN A 33 -8.58 -21.73 -3.08
C GLN A 33 -7.09 -22.02 -2.84
N ASN A 34 -6.78 -23.20 -2.29
CA ASN A 34 -5.42 -23.62 -1.92
C ASN A 34 -4.70 -22.73 -0.89
N LEU A 35 -5.42 -21.92 -0.13
CA LEU A 35 -4.88 -21.13 0.97
C LEU A 35 -4.51 -22.06 2.13
N LYS A 36 -3.37 -21.80 2.78
CA LYS A 36 -2.87 -22.60 3.90
C LYS A 36 -2.58 -21.69 5.09
N ILE A 37 -2.60 -22.26 6.28
CA ILE A 37 -2.09 -21.61 7.49
C ILE A 37 -0.62 -21.28 7.27
N GLY A 38 -0.22 -20.05 7.59
CA GLY A 38 1.10 -19.51 7.33
C GLY A 38 1.24 -18.74 5.99
N ASP A 39 0.28 -18.87 5.07
CA ASP A 39 0.26 -18.06 3.87
C ASP A 39 -0.07 -16.60 4.20
N SER A 40 0.35 -15.69 3.33
CA SER A 40 -0.02 -14.29 3.43
C SER A 40 -1.18 -13.95 2.48
N VAL A 41 -2.07 -13.08 2.95
CA VAL A 41 -3.15 -12.47 2.16
C VAL A 41 -3.07 -10.96 2.35
N ALA A 42 -3.17 -10.18 1.29
CA ALA A 42 -3.35 -8.74 1.39
C ALA A 42 -4.82 -8.44 1.67
N VAL A 43 -5.07 -7.69 2.74
CA VAL A 43 -6.40 -7.19 3.11
C VAL A 43 -6.33 -5.66 3.05
N ASN A 44 -7.09 -5.03 2.17
CA ASN A 44 -6.94 -3.61 1.84
C ASN A 44 -5.46 -3.21 1.65
N GLY A 45 -4.67 -4.05 0.97
CA GLY A 45 -3.25 -3.83 0.73
C GLY A 45 -2.31 -4.15 1.89
N ALA A 46 -2.80 -4.43 3.10
CA ALA A 46 -1.95 -4.85 4.20
C ALA A 46 -1.70 -6.36 4.17
N CYS A 47 -0.43 -6.76 4.16
CA CYS A 47 0.00 -8.16 4.20
C CYS A 47 -0.25 -8.76 5.58
N LEU A 48 -1.16 -9.73 5.67
CA LEU A 48 -1.50 -10.43 6.91
C LEU A 48 -1.23 -11.92 6.78
N THR A 49 -0.81 -12.55 7.88
CA THR A 49 -0.54 -13.98 7.91
C THR A 49 -1.77 -14.75 8.39
N VAL A 50 -2.18 -15.74 7.62
CA VAL A 50 -3.31 -16.62 7.92
C VAL A 50 -2.95 -17.56 9.06
N VAL A 51 -3.74 -17.56 10.13
CA VAL A 51 -3.53 -18.41 11.32
C VAL A 51 -4.66 -19.42 11.52
N ARG A 52 -5.81 -19.22 10.89
CA ARG A 52 -6.93 -20.16 10.92
C ARG A 52 -7.68 -20.16 9.58
N LEU A 53 -8.16 -21.34 9.18
CA LEU A 53 -9.04 -21.52 8.03
C LEU A 53 -10.37 -22.11 8.48
N GLY A 54 -11.48 -21.55 8.02
CA GLY A 54 -12.81 -22.13 8.07
C GLY A 54 -13.26 -22.64 6.68
N ASP A 55 -14.53 -23.00 6.55
CA ASP A 55 -15.07 -23.48 5.27
C ASP A 55 -15.20 -22.38 4.22
N ALA A 56 -15.50 -21.15 4.64
CA ALA A 56 -15.70 -19.97 3.79
C ALA A 56 -15.10 -18.70 4.41
N ASP A 57 -14.19 -18.82 5.32
CA ASP A 57 -13.47 -17.70 5.97
C ASP A 57 -12.04 -18.06 6.32
N PHE A 58 -11.22 -17.06 6.51
CA PHE A 58 -9.91 -17.17 7.13
C PHE A 58 -9.78 -16.17 8.26
N THR A 59 -8.93 -16.50 9.24
CA THR A 59 -8.50 -15.56 10.28
C THR A 59 -7.03 -15.28 10.10
N ALA A 60 -6.66 -13.99 10.15
CA ALA A 60 -5.28 -13.57 10.08
C ALA A 60 -4.89 -12.76 11.33
N ASP A 61 -3.62 -12.86 11.72
CA ASP A 61 -3.04 -12.04 12.77
C ASP A 61 -2.81 -10.62 12.26
N VAL A 62 -3.16 -9.64 13.10
CA VAL A 62 -2.93 -8.21 12.83
C VAL A 62 -2.10 -7.63 13.96
N MET A 63 -0.91 -7.17 13.62
CA MET A 63 0.00 -6.54 14.58
C MET A 63 -0.52 -5.15 15.00
N PRO A 64 -0.23 -4.69 16.23
CA PRO A 64 -0.64 -3.35 16.70
C PRO A 64 -0.19 -2.23 15.76
N GLU A 65 0.98 -2.36 15.15
CA GLU A 65 1.49 -1.40 14.16
C GLU A 65 0.57 -1.31 12.94
N THR A 66 0.14 -2.44 12.42
CA THR A 66 -0.80 -2.51 11.29
C THR A 66 -2.13 -1.84 11.63
N VAL A 67 -2.66 -2.06 12.85
CA VAL A 67 -3.89 -1.40 13.32
C VAL A 67 -3.73 0.11 13.39
N ARG A 68 -2.53 0.61 13.77
CA ARG A 68 -2.27 2.06 13.87
C ARG A 68 -2.06 2.74 12.51
N LEU A 69 -1.39 2.06 11.57
CA LEU A 69 -0.97 2.64 10.29
C LEU A 69 -1.98 2.44 9.16
N THR A 70 -3.00 1.61 9.38
CA THR A 70 -3.94 1.22 8.31
C THR A 70 -5.39 1.44 8.70
N ASN A 71 -6.26 1.42 7.70
CA ASN A 71 -7.71 1.46 7.94
C ASN A 71 -8.28 0.15 8.53
N ILE A 72 -7.45 -0.89 8.70
CA ILE A 72 -7.88 -2.17 9.29
C ILE A 72 -8.38 -1.98 10.72
N GLY A 73 -7.75 -1.07 11.49
CA GLY A 73 -8.16 -0.79 12.87
C GLY A 73 -9.58 -0.22 13.02
N ALA A 74 -10.13 0.35 11.96
CA ALA A 74 -11.49 0.92 11.93
C ALA A 74 -12.55 -0.02 11.34
N LEU A 75 -12.17 -1.26 10.96
CA LEU A 75 -13.10 -2.21 10.35
C LEU A 75 -14.10 -2.79 11.36
N HIS A 76 -15.32 -2.93 10.92
CA HIS A 76 -16.44 -3.53 11.66
C HIS A 76 -16.98 -4.76 10.92
N ALA A 77 -17.73 -5.59 11.61
CA ALA A 77 -18.42 -6.70 10.98
C ALA A 77 -19.42 -6.18 9.91
N GLY A 78 -19.35 -6.78 8.72
CA GLY A 78 -20.11 -6.38 7.54
C GLY A 78 -19.33 -5.50 6.55
N ASP A 79 -18.22 -4.89 6.94
CA ASP A 79 -17.41 -4.08 6.04
C ASP A 79 -16.79 -4.93 4.93
N ARG A 80 -16.70 -4.33 3.74
CA ARG A 80 -16.00 -4.94 2.60
C ARG A 80 -14.52 -4.60 2.60
N VAL A 81 -13.70 -5.55 2.20
CA VAL A 81 -12.26 -5.40 2.08
C VAL A 81 -11.76 -6.00 0.77
N ASN A 82 -10.78 -5.36 0.16
CA ASN A 82 -10.07 -5.89 -1.00
C ASN A 82 -9.18 -7.06 -0.55
N LEU A 83 -9.22 -8.17 -1.28
CA LEU A 83 -8.40 -9.34 -1.01
C LEU A 83 -7.54 -9.68 -2.22
N GLU A 84 -6.27 -9.96 -1.95
CA GLU A 84 -5.33 -10.50 -2.94
C GLU A 84 -4.45 -11.56 -2.27
N ARG A 85 -4.15 -12.65 -2.99
CA ARG A 85 -3.19 -13.66 -2.56
C ARG A 85 -1.78 -13.26 -2.94
N THR A 86 -0.80 -13.81 -2.22
CA THR A 86 0.60 -13.67 -2.64
C THR A 86 0.82 -14.19 -4.05
N LEU A 87 1.60 -13.43 -4.82
CA LEU A 87 2.07 -13.77 -6.16
C LEU A 87 2.87 -15.07 -6.13
N ARG A 88 2.55 -15.99 -7.01
CA ARG A 88 3.32 -17.23 -7.24
C ARG A 88 4.21 -17.08 -8.45
N LEU A 89 5.24 -17.91 -8.59
CA LEU A 89 6.19 -17.85 -9.70
C LEU A 89 5.55 -18.08 -11.09
N CYS A 90 4.36 -18.70 -11.13
CA CYS A 90 3.61 -18.93 -12.38
C CYS A 90 2.61 -17.81 -12.71
N ASP A 91 2.44 -16.84 -11.83
CA ASP A 91 1.48 -15.75 -12.01
C ASP A 91 2.14 -14.58 -12.76
N GLY A 92 1.36 -13.82 -13.53
CA GLY A 92 1.83 -12.59 -14.18
C GLY A 92 1.91 -11.42 -13.20
N LEU A 93 2.85 -10.50 -13.43
CA LEU A 93 2.91 -9.22 -12.72
C LEU A 93 2.17 -8.16 -13.55
N ASP A 94 0.84 -8.25 -13.61
CA ASP A 94 0.00 -7.38 -14.45
C ASP A 94 -0.27 -5.99 -13.83
N GLY A 95 0.10 -5.78 -12.56
CA GLY A 95 0.08 -4.48 -11.88
C GLY A 95 1.48 -3.90 -11.70
N HIS A 96 1.89 -3.73 -10.43
CA HIS A 96 3.27 -3.39 -10.07
C HIS A 96 3.71 -4.18 -8.83
N ILE A 97 4.95 -3.99 -8.38
CA ILE A 97 5.46 -4.69 -7.20
C ILE A 97 4.84 -4.06 -5.94
N VAL A 98 3.92 -4.77 -5.31
CA VAL A 98 3.28 -4.40 -4.04
C VAL A 98 3.80 -5.32 -2.95
N SER A 99 4.36 -4.75 -1.90
CA SER A 99 4.93 -5.52 -0.78
C SER A 99 3.86 -5.95 0.22
N GLY A 100 2.79 -5.20 0.31
CA GLY A 100 1.75 -5.30 1.35
C GLY A 100 2.13 -4.56 2.62
N HIS A 101 3.10 -3.66 2.55
CA HIS A 101 3.55 -2.85 3.67
C HIS A 101 3.01 -1.43 3.53
N VAL A 102 1.77 -1.25 3.98
CA VAL A 102 1.09 0.06 4.01
C VAL A 102 1.92 1.05 4.80
N GLU A 103 2.12 2.23 4.23
CA GLU A 103 2.98 3.27 4.79
C GLU A 103 2.20 4.35 5.56
N GLY A 104 0.92 4.46 5.27
CA GLY A 104 0.04 5.43 5.91
C GLY A 104 -1.31 5.51 5.21
N LEU A 105 -2.10 6.47 5.66
CA LEU A 105 -3.43 6.72 5.15
C LEU A 105 -3.46 7.94 4.23
N GLY A 106 -4.26 7.83 3.17
CA GLY A 106 -4.78 8.97 2.44
C GLY A 106 -6.24 9.19 2.77
N VAL A 107 -6.78 10.35 2.43
CA VAL A 107 -8.20 10.68 2.56
C VAL A 107 -8.74 11.08 1.19
N ILE A 108 -9.87 10.52 0.80
CA ILE A 108 -10.56 10.87 -0.44
C ILE A 108 -11.06 12.31 -0.32
N ALA A 109 -10.52 13.20 -1.15
CA ALA A 109 -10.86 14.62 -1.15
C ALA A 109 -11.98 14.96 -2.13
N SER A 110 -12.06 14.24 -3.25
CA SER A 110 -13.12 14.45 -4.24
C SER A 110 -13.29 13.28 -5.20
N HIS A 111 -14.50 13.18 -5.74
CA HIS A 111 -14.82 12.34 -6.90
C HIS A 111 -15.30 13.25 -8.05
N ARG A 112 -14.74 13.05 -9.24
CA ARG A 112 -15.13 13.80 -10.44
C ARG A 112 -15.33 12.85 -11.62
N PRO A 113 -16.54 12.75 -12.18
CA PRO A 113 -16.77 11.97 -13.39
C PRO A 113 -15.93 12.49 -14.56
N GLU A 114 -15.31 11.58 -15.33
CA GLU A 114 -14.56 11.91 -16.55
C GLU A 114 -14.75 10.81 -17.61
N GLY A 115 -15.61 11.07 -18.55
CA GLY A 115 -16.04 10.06 -19.53
C GLY A 115 -16.70 8.88 -18.85
N ILE A 116 -16.15 7.68 -19.03
CA ILE A 116 -16.63 6.44 -18.37
C ILE A 116 -15.98 6.21 -17.01
N ALA A 117 -14.95 6.97 -16.66
CA ALA A 117 -14.17 6.79 -15.44
C ALA A 117 -14.58 7.80 -14.36
N MET A 118 -14.17 7.50 -13.12
CA MET A 118 -14.21 8.40 -11.97
C MET A 118 -12.79 8.82 -11.62
N VAL A 119 -12.49 10.09 -11.66
CA VAL A 119 -11.25 10.65 -11.12
C VAL A 119 -11.42 10.79 -9.61
N VAL A 120 -10.59 10.09 -8.87
CA VAL A 120 -10.53 10.13 -7.40
C VAL A 120 -9.30 10.91 -6.99
N THR A 121 -9.50 12.01 -6.24
CA THR A 121 -8.40 12.80 -5.67
C THR A 121 -8.22 12.43 -4.21
N ILE A 122 -6.98 12.17 -3.80
CA ILE A 122 -6.63 11.72 -2.46
C ILE A 122 -5.58 12.66 -1.89
N THR A 123 -5.84 13.21 -0.69
CA THR A 123 -4.85 13.94 0.10
C THR A 123 -4.01 12.96 0.90
N THR A 124 -2.72 13.24 1.04
CA THR A 124 -1.79 12.38 1.78
C THR A 124 -0.67 13.20 2.40
N PRO A 125 -0.01 12.70 3.47
CA PRO A 125 1.13 13.36 4.06
C PRO A 125 2.28 13.58 3.06
N PRO A 126 3.04 14.69 3.20
CA PRO A 126 4.16 15.01 2.30
C PRO A 126 5.22 13.91 2.21
N GLU A 127 5.40 13.13 3.27
CA GLU A 127 6.36 12.03 3.36
C GLU A 127 6.05 10.90 2.36
N LEU A 128 4.78 10.70 2.04
CA LEU A 128 4.35 9.74 1.02
C LEU A 128 4.31 10.41 -0.35
N LEU A 129 3.82 11.66 -0.41
CA LEU A 129 3.62 12.38 -1.67
C LEU A 129 4.90 12.53 -2.48
N LYS A 130 6.07 12.64 -1.83
CA LYS A 130 7.38 12.74 -2.50
C LYS A 130 7.73 11.53 -3.39
N TYR A 131 7.13 10.36 -3.15
CA TYR A 131 7.34 9.15 -3.96
C TYR A 131 6.26 8.94 -5.03
N ILE A 132 5.22 9.77 -5.00
CA ILE A 132 4.11 9.68 -5.94
C ILE A 132 4.40 10.57 -7.13
N ILE A 133 4.51 9.98 -8.31
CA ILE A 133 4.85 10.70 -9.54
C ILE A 133 3.73 10.55 -10.57
N LYS A 134 3.51 11.59 -11.37
CA LYS A 134 2.55 11.53 -12.49
C LYS A 134 2.94 10.42 -13.45
N LYS A 135 1.98 9.56 -13.82
CA LYS A 135 2.15 8.34 -14.62
C LYS A 135 2.88 7.19 -13.93
N GLY A 136 3.26 7.35 -12.66
CA GLY A 136 3.74 6.25 -11.84
C GLY A 136 2.59 5.38 -11.31
N SER A 137 2.95 4.30 -10.61
CA SER A 137 2.02 3.40 -9.94
C SER A 137 1.95 3.70 -8.45
N ILE A 138 0.79 3.46 -7.87
CA ILE A 138 0.55 3.49 -6.43
C ILE A 138 -0.45 2.40 -6.06
N ALA A 139 -0.29 1.77 -4.91
CA ALA A 139 -1.30 0.87 -4.36
C ALA A 139 -2.22 1.65 -3.38
N ILE A 140 -3.53 1.65 -3.66
CA ILE A 140 -4.58 2.28 -2.85
C ILE A 140 -5.52 1.18 -2.36
N ASP A 141 -5.59 0.95 -1.04
CA ASP A 141 -6.27 -0.23 -0.48
C ASP A 141 -5.87 -1.55 -1.22
N GLY A 142 -4.60 -1.65 -1.62
CA GLY A 142 -4.07 -2.79 -2.38
C GLY A 142 -4.41 -2.80 -3.86
N ILE A 143 -5.04 -1.76 -4.40
CA ILE A 143 -5.36 -1.64 -5.83
C ILE A 143 -4.22 -0.91 -6.53
N SER A 144 -3.58 -1.55 -7.50
CA SER A 144 -2.57 -0.91 -8.37
C SER A 144 -3.25 0.07 -9.32
N LEU A 145 -2.93 1.37 -9.18
CA LEU A 145 -3.52 2.42 -9.99
C LEU A 145 -2.44 3.36 -10.55
N THR A 146 -2.69 3.86 -11.76
CA THR A 146 -1.83 4.86 -12.39
C THR A 146 -2.20 6.25 -11.90
N VAL A 147 -1.21 7.00 -11.43
CA VAL A 147 -1.35 8.40 -11.01
C VAL A 147 -1.56 9.29 -12.24
N THR A 148 -2.64 10.04 -12.26
CA THR A 148 -2.98 10.96 -13.35
C THR A 148 -2.48 12.39 -13.12
N GLU A 149 -2.48 12.82 -11.85
CA GLU A 149 -2.05 14.17 -11.44
C GLU A 149 -1.44 14.12 -10.04
N VAL A 150 -0.51 15.04 -9.77
CA VAL A 150 0.10 15.26 -8.45
C VAL A 150 0.15 16.74 -8.18
N THR A 151 -0.26 17.15 -6.97
CA THR A 151 -0.16 18.54 -6.46
C THR A 151 0.76 18.59 -5.23
N GLU A 152 0.83 19.70 -4.53
CA GLU A 152 1.62 19.84 -3.29
C GLU A 152 1.05 19.04 -2.10
N THR A 153 -0.24 18.69 -2.12
CA THR A 153 -0.93 18.05 -0.99
C THR A 153 -1.74 16.82 -1.35
N SER A 154 -1.86 16.52 -2.66
CA SER A 154 -2.75 15.45 -3.14
C SER A 154 -2.24 14.84 -4.43
N PHE A 155 -2.82 13.70 -4.77
CA PHE A 155 -2.69 13.08 -6.08
C PHE A 155 -4.04 12.59 -6.57
N SER A 156 -4.16 12.31 -7.87
CA SER A 156 -5.39 11.79 -8.47
C SER A 156 -5.12 10.51 -9.25
N VAL A 157 -6.11 9.63 -9.27
CA VAL A 157 -6.14 8.41 -10.07
C VAL A 157 -7.44 8.34 -10.85
N SER A 158 -7.44 7.61 -11.97
CA SER A 158 -8.65 7.41 -12.79
C SER A 158 -9.16 5.97 -12.58
N LEU A 159 -10.33 5.84 -11.97
CA LEU A 159 -10.96 4.57 -11.65
C LEU A 159 -11.92 4.18 -12.77
N ILE A 160 -11.60 3.12 -13.51
CA ILE A 160 -12.48 2.59 -14.57
C ILE A 160 -13.68 1.84 -13.97
N PRO A 161 -14.82 1.72 -14.67
CA PRO A 161 -16.03 1.11 -14.14
C PRO A 161 -15.85 -0.31 -13.57
N HIS A 162 -15.03 -1.13 -14.25
CA HIS A 162 -14.74 -2.48 -13.78
C HIS A 162 -14.06 -2.46 -12.41
N THR A 163 -13.00 -1.66 -12.25
CA THR A 163 -12.27 -1.55 -10.97
C THR A 163 -13.15 -0.97 -9.86
N ALA A 164 -13.98 0.03 -10.19
CA ALA A 164 -14.95 0.59 -9.23
C ALA A 164 -15.93 -0.47 -8.70
N LYS A 165 -16.41 -1.36 -9.57
CA LYS A 165 -17.36 -2.42 -9.20
C LYS A 165 -16.72 -3.51 -8.35
N GLU A 166 -15.48 -3.89 -8.66
CA GLU A 166 -14.82 -5.06 -8.09
C GLU A 166 -13.91 -4.73 -6.88
N THR A 167 -13.84 -3.45 -6.45
CA THR A 167 -12.97 -3.01 -5.35
C THR A 167 -13.67 -2.07 -4.39
N THR A 168 -13.12 -1.92 -3.18
CA THR A 168 -13.66 -1.03 -2.14
C THR A 168 -13.69 0.43 -2.58
N LEU A 169 -12.77 0.87 -3.44
CA LEU A 169 -12.65 2.27 -3.85
C LEU A 169 -13.90 2.80 -4.59
N GLY A 170 -14.66 1.91 -5.23
CA GLY A 170 -15.92 2.28 -5.87
C GLY A 170 -17.11 2.48 -4.93
N PHE A 171 -16.96 2.14 -3.64
CA PHE A 171 -18.00 2.27 -2.62
C PHE A 171 -17.65 3.28 -1.54
N LYS A 172 -16.42 3.81 -1.56
CA LYS A 172 -15.96 4.82 -0.61
C LYS A 172 -16.40 6.20 -1.04
N ASP A 173 -16.70 7.04 -0.05
CA ASP A 173 -17.14 8.41 -0.21
C ASP A 173 -15.99 9.42 0.10
N VAL A 174 -16.26 10.69 -0.20
CA VAL A 174 -15.38 11.81 0.19
C VAL A 174 -15.29 11.86 1.72
N GLY A 175 -14.08 11.91 2.24
CA GLY A 175 -13.77 11.84 3.68
C GLY A 175 -13.33 10.45 4.15
N ASP A 176 -13.55 9.39 3.37
CA ASP A 176 -13.09 8.05 3.73
C ASP A 176 -11.57 7.94 3.63
N SER A 177 -11.00 7.13 4.54
CA SER A 177 -9.58 6.80 4.55
C SER A 177 -9.27 5.63 3.63
N VAL A 178 -8.10 5.66 2.99
CA VAL A 178 -7.54 4.58 2.17
C VAL A 178 -6.11 4.28 2.60
N ASN A 179 -5.71 3.01 2.57
CA ASN A 179 -4.34 2.60 2.77
C ASN A 179 -3.50 2.96 1.56
N LEU A 180 -2.30 3.49 1.78
CA LEU A 180 -1.38 3.85 0.71
C LEU A 180 -0.07 3.08 0.85
N GLU A 181 0.39 2.52 -0.27
CA GLU A 181 1.74 1.99 -0.44
C GLU A 181 2.32 2.57 -1.72
N THR A 182 3.43 3.31 -1.62
CA THR A 182 4.13 3.88 -2.76
C THR A 182 5.02 2.82 -3.43
N ASP A 183 5.38 3.04 -4.70
CA ASP A 183 6.25 2.11 -5.41
C ASP A 183 7.62 2.00 -4.70
N ILE A 184 7.98 0.78 -4.30
CA ILE A 184 9.21 0.47 -3.56
C ILE A 184 10.47 0.92 -4.31
N ILE A 185 10.44 0.97 -5.65
CA ILE A 185 11.58 1.36 -6.48
C ILE A 185 12.03 2.77 -6.15
N GLY A 186 11.09 3.71 -5.96
CA GLY A 186 11.41 5.10 -5.60
C GLY A 186 12.25 5.22 -4.31
N LYS A 187 11.96 4.39 -3.32
CA LYS A 187 12.68 4.36 -2.04
C LYS A 187 14.09 3.79 -2.16
N TYR A 188 14.25 2.73 -2.95
CA TYR A 188 15.60 2.20 -3.22
C TYR A 188 16.45 3.22 -3.96
N VAL A 189 15.89 3.92 -4.95
CA VAL A 189 16.60 4.99 -5.68
C VAL A 189 17.02 6.11 -4.71
N GLU A 190 16.11 6.62 -3.86
CA GLU A 190 16.44 7.63 -2.86
C GLU A 190 17.56 7.16 -1.92
N ARG A 191 17.46 5.93 -1.42
CA ARG A 191 18.48 5.36 -0.51
C ARG A 191 19.85 5.26 -1.18
N MET A 192 19.90 4.83 -2.44
CA MET A 192 21.17 4.72 -3.19
C MET A 192 21.79 6.10 -3.46
N LEU A 193 20.97 7.10 -3.82
CA LEU A 193 21.44 8.45 -4.07
C LEU A 193 21.97 9.12 -2.78
N SER A 194 21.27 8.95 -1.66
CA SER A 194 21.70 9.50 -0.36
C SER A 194 23.01 8.88 0.12
N PHE A 195 23.26 7.60 -0.15
CA PHE A 195 24.51 6.93 0.21
C PHE A 195 25.70 7.44 -0.58
N ASN A 196 25.51 7.73 -1.88
CA ASN A 196 26.55 8.31 -2.74
C ASN A 196 26.84 9.78 -2.43
N GLY A 197 25.85 10.56 -1.96
CA GLY A 197 26.03 11.94 -1.53
C GLY A 197 26.90 12.08 -0.28
N SER A 198 26.86 11.11 0.62
CA SER A 198 27.73 11.08 1.83
C SER A 198 29.20 10.83 1.50
N LYS A 199 29.49 10.00 0.48
CA LYS A 199 30.88 9.78 0.01
C LYS A 199 31.49 11.01 -0.65
N LYS A 200 30.73 11.76 -1.47
CA LYS A 200 31.19 13.00 -2.10
C LYS A 200 31.48 14.12 -1.10
N LYS A 201 30.74 14.20 0.02
CA LYS A 201 31.03 15.16 1.09
C LYS A 201 32.32 14.81 1.87
N ALA A 202 32.63 13.53 2.02
CA ALA A 202 33.87 13.10 2.66
C ALA A 202 35.10 13.33 1.76
N GLU A 203 34.97 13.20 0.44
CA GLU A 203 36.04 13.49 -0.52
C GLU A 203 36.27 15.01 -0.73
N ALA A 204 35.24 15.84 -0.53
CA ALA A 204 35.36 17.30 -0.62
C ALA A 204 35.97 17.94 0.65
N ALA A 205 36.27 17.18 1.67
CA ALA A 205 36.87 17.67 2.92
C ALA A 205 38.41 17.77 2.90
N LEU A 206 39.06 17.36 1.80
CA LEU A 206 40.50 17.58 1.59
C LEU A 206 40.73 18.89 0.82
N ASP A 207 40.61 20.01 1.53
CA ASP A 207 41.00 21.28 0.97
C ASP A 207 42.51 21.57 1.14
N LYS A 208 43.00 22.60 0.46
CA LYS A 208 44.41 22.99 0.53
C LYS A 208 44.88 23.34 1.94
N ASN A 209 44.02 23.85 2.79
CA ASN A 209 44.34 24.22 4.16
C ASN A 209 44.56 22.96 5.01
N THR A 210 43.70 21.95 4.83
CA THR A 210 43.84 20.63 5.49
C THR A 210 45.16 19.93 5.10
N LEU A 211 45.57 20.03 3.83
CA LEU A 211 46.82 19.48 3.35
C LEU A 211 48.02 20.25 3.95
N PHE A 212 47.96 21.57 3.98
CA PHE A 212 49.01 22.44 4.57
C PHE A 212 49.20 22.21 6.06
N GLU A 213 48.10 22.14 6.83
CA GLU A 213 48.09 21.90 8.29
C GLU A 213 48.64 20.51 8.64
N ASN A 214 48.55 19.52 7.73
CA ASN A 214 49.10 18.17 7.91
C ASN A 214 50.47 17.95 7.22
N GLY A 215 51.14 19.00 6.78
CA GLY A 215 52.52 18.93 6.31
C GLY A 215 52.72 18.37 4.92
N PHE A 216 51.67 18.37 4.07
CA PHE A 216 51.75 17.87 2.69
C PHE A 216 52.07 18.95 1.65
N MET A 217 52.21 20.22 2.07
CA MET A 217 52.65 21.35 1.22
C MET A 217 53.47 22.32 2.03
#